data_a28d724d541de0373a85c4ef70e295d8
#
_entry.id   a28d724d541de0373a85c4ef70e295d8
#
_cell.length_a   1.000
_cell.length_b   1.000
_cell.length_c   1.000
_cell.angle_alpha   90.00
_cell.angle_beta   90.00
_cell.angle_gamma   90.00
#
_symmetry.space_group_name_H-M   'P 1'
#
loop_
_entity.id
_entity.type
_entity.pdbx_description
1 polymer ?
#
loop_
_entity_poly.entity_id
_entity_poly.type
_entity_poly.pdbx_seq_one_letter_code
_entity_poly.pdbx_strand_id
1 'polypeptide(L)'
;MKLMPALFAAVALTAAAGAAQADIGPDEVVRLHKAGTVGDFEQFNKQALAAHPGFTIQDTELDKTVTGQLVYQIELKGPNRVEWNYDVDAKTGKVVRDAQDH
;
A
#
# COMPACT_ATOMS: atom_id res chain seq x y z
N MET A 1 3.90 -36.34 -5.25
CA MET A 1 3.82 -35.89 -5.56
C MET A 1 3.40 -35.44 -5.75
N LYS A 2 3.45 -35.53 -5.52
CA LYS A 2 3.45 -34.94 -5.89
C LYS A 2 2.96 -34.16 -5.85
N LEU A 3 3.08 -34.36 -5.55
CA LEU A 3 2.88 -33.39 -5.71
C LEU A 3 2.46 -32.67 -5.44
N MET A 4 2.57 -32.84 -5.30
CA MET A 4 2.42 -32.03 -5.29
C MET A 4 2.14 -31.31 -5.20
N PRO A 5 2.29 -31.52 -5.10
CA PRO A 5 2.22 -30.65 -5.28
C PRO A 5 1.98 -29.83 -5.37
N ALA A 6 2.10 -29.96 -5.26
CA ALA A 6 2.06 -28.97 -5.53
C ALA A 6 1.59 -28.23 -5.46
N LEU A 7 1.65 -28.44 -5.29
CA LEU A 7 1.34 -27.58 -5.38
C LEU A 7 1.13 -26.90 -5.00
N PHE A 8 1.33 -26.93 -4.80
CA PHE A 8 1.32 -26.11 -4.66
C PHE A 8 1.40 -25.26 -4.68
N ALA A 9 1.72 -25.39 -4.61
CA ALA A 9 1.98 -24.58 -4.82
C ALA A 9 1.79 -23.71 -5.03
N ALA A 10 1.79 -23.64 -5.19
CA ALA A 10 1.56 -22.79 -5.58
C ALA A 10 1.04 -22.17 -5.31
N VAL A 11 0.92 -22.13 -4.96
CA VAL A 11 0.38 -21.51 -4.82
C VAL A 11 0.38 -20.73 -4.44
N ALA A 12 0.66 -20.80 -4.13
CA ALA A 12 0.58 -20.05 -3.88
C ALA A 12 1.05 -19.03 -4.12
N LEU A 13 1.32 -18.79 -4.42
CA LEU A 13 1.55 -17.83 -4.76
C LEU A 13 0.94 -17.07 -5.05
N THR A 14 0.85 -17.19 -5.13
CA THR A 14 0.19 -16.45 -5.47
C THR A 14 -0.43 -15.42 -5.07
N ALA A 15 -1.11 -15.41 -5.24
CA ALA A 15 -1.92 -14.45 -4.85
C ALA A 15 -1.52 -13.92 -3.77
N ALA A 16 -0.92 -14.55 -3.66
CA ALA A 16 -0.30 -14.28 -2.61
C ALA A 16 0.06 -12.91 -2.39
N ALA A 17 0.08 -12.18 -3.39
CA ALA A 17 0.51 -10.83 -3.26
C ALA A 17 -0.31 -10.07 -2.27
N GLY A 18 -1.60 -10.15 -2.39
CA GLY A 18 -2.45 -9.43 -1.46
C GLY A 18 -2.30 -9.96 -0.07
N ALA A 19 -2.24 -11.24 0.03
CA ALA A 19 -2.13 -11.86 1.34
C ALA A 19 -0.81 -11.60 2.00
N ALA A 20 0.17 -11.13 1.27
CA ALA A 20 1.48 -10.86 1.82
C ALA A 20 1.54 -9.59 2.64
N GLN A 21 0.49 -8.78 2.61
CA GLN A 21 0.48 -7.52 3.34
C GLN A 21 -0.34 -7.64 4.60
N ALA A 22 0.09 -6.96 5.63
CA ALA A 22 -0.61 -6.90 6.90
C ALA A 22 -0.87 -5.45 7.27
N ASP A 23 -2.09 -5.16 7.62
CA ASP A 23 -2.49 -3.87 8.14
C ASP A 23 -1.77 -3.58 9.43
N ILE A 24 -1.34 -2.33 9.57
CA ILE A 24 -0.72 -1.86 10.78
C ILE A 24 -1.77 -1.06 11.56
N GLY A 25 -2.02 -1.45 12.77
CA GLY A 25 -3.03 -0.80 13.59
C GLY A 25 -2.63 0.60 14.02
N PRO A 26 -3.59 1.41 14.46
CA PRO A 26 -3.32 2.81 14.80
C PRO A 26 -2.28 3.00 15.89
N ASP A 27 -2.23 2.11 16.87
CA ASP A 27 -1.23 2.20 17.93
C ASP A 27 0.18 2.08 17.38
N GLU A 28 0.36 1.14 16.49
CA GLU A 28 1.66 0.90 15.86
C GLU A 28 2.04 2.06 14.96
N VAL A 29 1.08 2.64 14.25
CA VAL A 29 1.32 3.81 13.40
C VAL A 29 1.89 4.96 14.23
N VAL A 30 1.30 5.21 15.41
CA VAL A 30 1.78 6.26 16.29
C VAL A 30 3.21 5.98 16.74
N ARG A 31 3.50 4.75 17.09
CA ARG A 31 4.86 4.37 17.53
C ARG A 31 5.88 4.55 16.42
N LEU A 32 5.51 4.18 15.19
CA LEU A 32 6.39 4.30 14.03
C LEU A 32 6.69 5.77 13.72
N HIS A 33 5.71 6.63 13.84
CA HIS A 33 5.91 8.07 13.65
C HIS A 33 6.84 8.64 14.72
N LYS A 34 6.60 8.28 15.97
CA LYS A 34 7.43 8.78 17.07
C LYS A 34 8.86 8.30 16.95
N ALA A 35 9.06 7.10 16.45
CA ALA A 35 10.40 6.56 16.28
C ALA A 35 11.10 7.08 15.03
N GLY A 36 10.40 7.84 14.18
CA GLY A 36 10.98 8.32 12.93
C GLY A 36 11.16 7.24 11.89
N THR A 37 10.47 6.11 12.06
CA THR A 37 10.59 4.98 11.12
C THR A 37 9.82 5.23 9.83
N VAL A 38 8.79 6.05 9.87
CA VAL A 38 7.99 6.42 8.70
C VAL A 38 8.03 7.94 8.52
N GLY A 39 7.77 8.37 7.30
CA GLY A 39 7.74 9.79 6.98
C GLY A 39 6.39 10.42 7.31
N ASP A 40 6.22 11.65 6.84
CA ASP A 40 5.00 12.43 7.10
C ASP A 40 3.90 12.01 6.12
N PHE A 41 2.87 11.36 6.61
CA PHE A 41 1.74 10.89 5.79
C PHE A 41 1.01 12.05 5.11
N GLU A 42 0.93 13.20 5.78
CA GLU A 42 0.31 14.38 5.19
C GLU A 42 1.04 14.79 3.90
N GLN A 43 2.36 14.71 3.94
CA GLN A 43 3.18 15.02 2.77
C GLN A 43 2.94 14.01 1.65
N PHE A 44 2.80 12.73 2.00
CA PHE A 44 2.51 11.69 1.01
C PHE A 44 1.13 11.91 0.39
N ASN A 45 0.16 12.34 1.21
CA ASN A 45 -1.17 12.65 0.71
C ASN A 45 -1.14 13.79 -0.30
N LYS A 46 -0.38 14.84 0.00
CA LYS A 46 -0.21 15.96 -0.93
C LYS A 46 0.46 15.54 -2.22
N GLN A 47 1.44 14.66 -2.11
CA GLN A 47 2.14 14.12 -3.27
C GLN A 47 1.17 13.39 -4.20
N ALA A 48 0.30 12.56 -3.64
CA ALA A 48 -0.69 11.81 -4.42
C ALA A 48 -1.68 12.76 -5.12
N LEU A 49 -2.17 13.75 -4.40
CA LEU A 49 -3.12 14.70 -4.98
C LEU A 49 -2.49 15.56 -6.07
N ALA A 50 -1.21 15.89 -5.91
CA ALA A 50 -0.49 16.64 -6.94
C ALA A 50 -0.28 15.81 -8.19
N ALA A 51 -0.08 14.50 -8.03
CA ALA A 51 0.12 13.60 -9.16
C ALA A 51 -1.18 13.31 -9.91
N HIS A 52 -2.32 13.45 -9.23
CA HIS A 52 -3.62 13.13 -9.82
C HIS A 52 -4.61 14.25 -9.58
N PRO A 53 -4.48 15.36 -10.34
CA PRO A 53 -5.40 16.49 -10.19
C PRO A 53 -6.85 16.07 -10.45
N GLY A 54 -7.75 16.56 -9.62
CA GLY A 54 -9.17 16.23 -9.74
C GLY A 54 -9.59 15.00 -8.98
N PHE A 55 -8.64 14.27 -8.40
CA PHE A 55 -8.95 13.13 -7.54
C PHE A 55 -9.02 13.57 -6.08
N THR A 56 -9.71 12.78 -5.28
CA THR A 56 -9.77 12.98 -3.83
C THR A 56 -9.29 11.71 -3.15
N ILE A 57 -8.82 11.84 -1.92
CA ILE A 57 -8.41 10.68 -1.14
C ILE A 57 -9.64 10.02 -0.56
N GLN A 58 -9.83 8.75 -0.85
CA GLN A 58 -10.93 7.97 -0.34
C GLN A 58 -10.55 7.22 0.92
N ASP A 59 -9.33 6.67 0.97
CA ASP A 59 -8.87 5.88 2.10
C ASP A 59 -7.36 5.83 2.10
N THR A 60 -6.78 5.61 3.27
CA THR A 60 -5.34 5.41 3.40
C THR A 60 -5.09 4.28 4.38
N GLU A 61 -3.95 3.62 4.21
CA GLU A 61 -3.64 2.44 5.00
C GLU A 61 -2.13 2.25 5.05
N LEU A 62 -1.61 1.90 6.22
CA LEU A 62 -0.21 1.55 6.34
C LEU A 62 -0.10 0.04 6.45
N ASP A 63 0.65 -0.58 5.55
CA ASP A 63 0.82 -2.01 5.50
C ASP A 63 2.27 -2.40 5.59
N LYS A 64 2.50 -3.65 5.98
CA LYS A 64 3.83 -4.21 5.99
C LYS A 64 3.85 -5.41 5.04
N THR A 65 4.78 -5.40 4.10
CA THR A 65 4.91 -6.50 3.15
C THR A 65 5.60 -7.70 3.82
N VAL A 66 5.57 -8.82 3.14
CA VAL A 66 6.20 -10.04 3.65
C VAL A 66 7.71 -9.86 3.84
N THR A 67 8.32 -8.95 3.11
CA THR A 67 9.76 -8.66 3.25
C THR A 67 10.04 -7.61 4.31
N GLY A 68 9.00 -7.10 4.98
CA GLY A 68 9.16 -6.10 6.02
C GLY A 68 9.12 -4.66 5.54
N GLN A 69 8.88 -4.43 4.25
CA GLN A 69 8.76 -3.07 3.74
C GLN A 69 7.47 -2.43 4.24
N LEU A 70 7.56 -1.19 4.71
CA LEU A 70 6.39 -0.42 5.11
C LEU A 70 5.90 0.36 3.91
N VAL A 71 4.64 0.17 3.55
CA VAL A 71 4.03 0.81 2.39
C VAL A 71 2.81 1.60 2.85
N TYR A 72 2.75 2.86 2.47
CA TYR A 72 1.60 3.71 2.74
C TYR A 72 0.74 3.71 1.49
N GLN A 73 -0.45 3.13 1.60
CA GLN A 73 -1.37 2.99 0.48
C GLN A 73 -2.38 4.12 0.51
N ILE A 74 -2.54 4.79 -0.62
CA ILE A 74 -3.49 5.88 -0.78
C ILE A 74 -4.46 5.49 -1.88
N GLU A 75 -5.73 5.40 -1.51
CA GLU A 75 -6.79 5.09 -2.46
C GLU A 75 -7.45 6.38 -2.88
N LEU A 76 -7.44 6.66 -4.17
CA LEU A 76 -7.97 7.89 -4.73
C LEU A 76 -9.23 7.61 -5.52
N LYS A 77 -10.12 8.59 -5.53
CA LYS A 77 -11.35 8.52 -6.33
C LYS A 77 -11.43 9.75 -7.22
N GLY A 78 -11.58 9.52 -8.50
CA GLY A 78 -11.65 10.59 -9.49
C GLY A 78 -13.00 10.72 -10.12
N PRO A 79 -13.09 11.49 -11.21
CA PRO A 79 -14.33 11.66 -11.96
C PRO A 79 -14.82 10.30 -12.48
N ASN A 80 -16.13 10.18 -12.64
CA ASN A 80 -16.77 8.98 -13.18
C ASN A 80 -16.46 7.72 -12.36
N ARG A 81 -16.25 7.92 -11.05
CA ARG A 81 -16.00 6.82 -10.11
C ARG A 81 -14.73 6.02 -10.43
N VAL A 82 -13.80 6.64 -11.11
CA VAL A 82 -12.52 5.99 -11.35
C VAL A 82 -11.79 5.87 -10.03
N GLU A 83 -11.26 4.67 -9.73
CA GLU A 83 -10.48 4.42 -8.54
C GLU A 83 -9.02 4.22 -8.91
N TRP A 84 -8.15 4.73 -8.06
CA TRP A 84 -6.73 4.73 -8.34
C TRP A 84 -5.96 4.40 -7.07
N ASN A 85 -4.93 3.60 -7.20
CA ASN A 85 -4.05 3.28 -6.08
C ASN A 85 -2.71 3.98 -6.27
N TYR A 86 -2.32 4.75 -5.28
CA TYR A 86 -1.05 5.46 -5.26
C TYR A 86 -0.36 5.06 -3.97
N ASP A 87 0.62 4.18 -4.09
CA ASP A 87 1.30 3.61 -2.94
C ASP A 87 2.73 4.08 -2.90
N VAL A 88 3.19 4.42 -1.71
CA VAL A 88 4.56 4.91 -1.55
C VAL A 88 5.27 4.12 -0.46
N ASP A 89 6.59 4.05 -0.57
CA ASP A 89 7.41 3.57 0.53
C ASP A 89 7.18 4.51 1.71
N ALA A 90 6.78 3.96 2.84
CA ALA A 90 6.37 4.78 3.98
C ALA A 90 7.52 5.51 4.64
N LYS A 91 8.76 5.12 4.37
CA LYS A 91 9.93 5.81 4.93
C LYS A 91 10.36 6.97 4.07
N THR A 92 10.33 6.81 2.76
CA THR A 92 10.93 7.77 1.83
C THR A 92 9.93 8.54 0.98
N GLY A 93 8.72 8.02 0.82
CA GLY A 93 7.74 8.61 -0.09
C GLY A 93 7.93 8.21 -1.53
N LYS A 94 8.89 7.32 -1.82
CA LYS A 94 9.11 6.86 -3.18
C LYS A 94 7.90 6.08 -3.66
N VAL A 95 7.43 6.37 -4.86
CA VAL A 95 6.27 5.70 -5.43
C VAL A 95 6.60 4.25 -5.73
N VAL A 96 5.81 3.33 -5.21
CA VAL A 96 5.96 1.90 -5.50
C VAL A 96 4.81 1.36 -6.33
N ARG A 97 3.69 2.08 -6.38
CA ARG A 97 2.57 1.71 -7.23
C ARG A 97 1.78 2.97 -7.57
N ASP A 98 1.45 3.14 -8.84
CA ASP A 98 0.67 4.27 -9.32
C ASP A 98 -0.17 3.72 -10.47
N ALA A 99 -1.36 3.21 -10.16
CA ALA A 99 -2.15 2.47 -11.14
C ALA A 99 -3.63 2.56 -10.86
N GLN A 100 -4.40 2.49 -11.92
CA GLN A 100 -5.85 2.44 -11.79
C GLN A 100 -6.26 1.12 -11.15
N ASP A 101 -7.21 1.21 -10.23
CA ASP A 101 -7.79 0.03 -9.58
C ASP A 101 -9.01 -0.41 -10.39
N HIS A 102 -8.97 -1.62 -10.90
CA HIS A 102 -10.07 -2.14 -11.72
C HIS A 102 -11.02 -3.06 -10.94
#